data_5282cf0d427abd512570e73e64ea1542
#
_entry.id   5282cf0d427abd512570e73e64ea1542
#
_cell.length_a   1.000
_cell.length_b   1.000
_cell.length_c   1.000
_cell.angle_alpha   90.00
_cell.angle_beta   90.00
_cell.angle_gamma   90.00
#
_symmetry.space_group_name_H-M   'P 1'
#
loop_
_entity.id
_entity.type
_entity.pdbx_description
1 polymer ?
#
loop_
_entity_poly.entity_id
_entity_poly.type
_entity_poly.pdbx_seq_one_letter_code
_entity_poly.pdbx_strand_id
1 'polypeptide(L)'
;MIANATGCSSIYSASIPSSPYTTNAKGQGPAFDNSLFEDFCEFGLGMALGNKKMRERISALLNELIADEKTPADFKEAAQNWIANKNDADGSKAATAQLKPLIAQGAEAGCPVCKELKTLDHYLVKRSQWIIGGDGASYDIGYGGLDHVLASGEDVNILVLDTEVYSNT
;
A
#
# COMPACT_ATOMS: atom_id res chain seq x y z
N MET A 1 3.65 -3.81 -1.36
CA MET A 1 4.65 -2.73 -1.45
C MET A 1 5.83 -3.15 -0.59
N ILE A 2 7.03 -2.76 -0.96
CA ILE A 2 8.26 -3.10 -0.23
C ILE A 2 8.98 -1.80 0.10
N ALA A 3 9.30 -1.62 1.37
CA ALA A 3 10.12 -0.52 1.88
C ALA A 3 11.44 -1.08 2.42
N ASN A 4 12.52 -0.37 2.17
CA ASN A 4 13.83 -0.63 2.71
C ASN A 4 14.49 0.70 3.10
N ALA A 5 15.65 0.66 3.68
CA ALA A 5 16.52 1.80 3.88
C ALA A 5 17.96 1.45 3.59
N THR A 6 18.75 2.45 3.21
CA THR A 6 20.19 2.28 3.04
C THR A 6 20.81 1.83 4.36
N GLY A 7 21.57 0.73 4.29
CA GLY A 7 22.17 0.07 5.44
C GLY A 7 22.61 -1.33 5.06
N CYS A 8 22.70 -2.26 6.02
CA CYS A 8 23.18 -3.63 5.78
C CYS A 8 22.39 -4.34 4.68
N SER A 9 21.07 -4.28 4.70
CA SER A 9 20.22 -4.99 3.74
C SER A 9 20.38 -4.50 2.30
N SER A 10 20.69 -3.23 2.09
CA SER A 10 20.93 -2.69 0.75
C SER A 10 22.26 -3.16 0.15
N ILE A 11 23.15 -3.67 0.97
CA ILE A 11 24.45 -4.20 0.51
C ILE A 11 24.30 -5.62 -0.05
N TYR A 12 23.47 -6.46 0.56
CA TYR A 12 23.39 -7.87 0.19
C TYR A 12 22.06 -8.33 -0.40
N SER A 13 20.99 -7.55 -0.37
CA SER A 13 19.71 -8.04 -0.85
C SER A 13 18.77 -7.06 -1.52
N ALA A 14 18.71 -5.82 -1.12
CA ALA A 14 17.62 -4.93 -1.51
C ALA A 14 18.11 -3.60 -2.10
N SER A 15 18.96 -3.67 -3.12
CA SER A 15 19.49 -2.48 -3.82
C SER A 15 18.60 -2.05 -4.97
N ILE A 16 18.30 -0.76 -5.06
CA ILE A 16 17.81 -0.12 -6.27
C ILE A 16 19.05 0.19 -7.17
N PRO A 17 19.00 -0.03 -8.49
CA PRO A 17 17.85 -0.40 -9.34
C PRO A 17 17.66 -1.90 -9.58
N SER A 18 18.36 -2.76 -8.91
CA SER A 18 18.29 -4.21 -9.13
C SER A 18 17.01 -4.85 -8.56
N SER A 19 16.27 -4.13 -7.72
CA SER A 19 14.97 -4.56 -7.19
C SER A 19 13.83 -3.72 -7.77
N PRO A 20 12.66 -4.31 -8.05
CA PRO A 20 12.35 -5.73 -7.99
C PRO A 20 13.04 -6.51 -9.11
N TYR A 21 13.40 -7.73 -8.81
CA TYR A 21 14.19 -8.56 -9.73
C TYR A 21 13.38 -9.17 -10.85
N THR A 22 12.05 -9.15 -10.78
CA THR A 22 11.17 -9.84 -11.74
C THR A 22 9.82 -9.18 -11.85
N THR A 23 9.14 -9.51 -12.94
CA THR A 23 7.75 -9.15 -13.19
C THR A 23 6.93 -10.39 -13.51
N ASN A 24 5.61 -10.32 -13.29
CA ASN A 24 4.68 -11.36 -13.73
C ASN A 24 4.44 -11.29 -15.25
N ALA A 25 3.63 -12.21 -15.80
CA ALA A 25 3.29 -12.26 -17.22
C ALA A 25 2.60 -10.99 -17.77
N LYS A 26 2.11 -10.11 -16.88
CA LYS A 26 1.48 -8.83 -17.24
C LYS A 26 2.46 -7.64 -17.14
N GLY A 27 3.74 -7.89 -16.90
CA GLY A 27 4.75 -6.85 -16.72
C GLY A 27 4.66 -6.10 -15.38
N GLN A 28 3.95 -6.65 -14.38
CA GLN A 28 3.79 -6.05 -13.06
C GLN A 28 4.78 -6.64 -12.08
N GLY A 29 5.45 -5.80 -11.33
CA GLY A 29 6.33 -6.16 -10.21
C GLY A 29 5.89 -5.49 -8.90
N PRO A 30 6.56 -5.77 -7.79
CA PRO A 30 6.30 -5.09 -6.53
C PRO A 30 6.61 -3.59 -6.64
N ALA A 31 5.81 -2.75 -5.98
CA ALA A 31 6.20 -1.38 -5.73
C ALA A 31 7.28 -1.41 -4.64
N PHE A 32 8.47 -0.95 -4.99
CA PHE A 32 9.64 -0.94 -4.11
C PHE A 32 10.19 0.49 -4.00
N ASP A 33 10.52 0.90 -2.80
CA ASP A 33 11.23 2.16 -2.57
C ASP A 33 12.19 2.04 -1.39
N ASN A 34 13.19 2.91 -1.34
CA ASN A 34 14.29 2.85 -0.40
C ASN A 34 14.60 4.23 0.17
N SER A 35 14.60 4.36 1.50
CA SER A 35 15.13 5.53 2.17
C SER A 35 16.67 5.58 2.11
N LEU A 36 17.22 6.77 2.25
CA LEU A 36 18.68 6.99 2.29
C LEU A 36 19.27 6.92 3.71
N PHE A 37 18.43 6.71 4.70
CA PHE A 37 18.80 6.67 6.12
C PHE A 37 18.37 5.33 6.70
N GLU A 38 19.02 4.79 7.70
CA GLU A 38 18.65 3.51 8.31
C GLU A 38 17.30 3.53 9.08
N ASP A 39 16.28 4.14 8.49
CA ASP A 39 14.93 4.40 8.99
C ASP A 39 13.88 3.50 8.31
N PHE A 40 14.22 2.25 8.04
CA PHE A 40 13.39 1.33 7.25
C PHE A 40 11.97 1.16 7.82
N CYS A 41 11.84 1.11 9.14
CA CYS A 41 10.55 0.94 9.80
C CYS A 41 9.69 2.20 9.71
N GLU A 42 10.24 3.36 9.99
CA GLU A 42 9.55 4.65 9.88
C GLU A 42 9.12 4.94 8.45
N PHE A 43 10.01 4.69 7.50
CA PHE A 43 9.74 4.84 6.08
C PHE A 43 8.62 3.89 5.62
N GLY A 44 8.73 2.61 5.99
CA GLY A 44 7.73 1.61 5.66
C GLY A 44 6.37 1.85 6.31
N LEU A 45 6.36 2.32 7.56
CA LEU A 45 5.14 2.77 8.23
C LEU A 45 4.52 3.96 7.50
N GLY A 46 5.32 4.94 7.10
CA GLY A 46 4.86 6.09 6.31
C GLY A 46 4.17 5.67 5.01
N MET A 47 4.76 4.71 4.27
CA MET A 47 4.15 4.13 3.06
C MET A 47 2.82 3.43 3.37
N ALA A 48 2.74 2.67 4.46
CA ALA A 48 1.51 1.99 4.89
C ALA A 48 0.41 3.00 5.24
N LEU A 49 0.72 4.00 6.05
CA LEU A 49 -0.22 5.06 6.46
C LEU A 49 -0.68 5.90 5.28
N GLY A 50 0.21 6.24 4.35
CA GLY A 50 -0.15 6.95 3.12
C GLY A 50 -1.17 6.15 2.30
N ASN A 51 -0.91 4.85 2.08
CA ASN A 51 -1.85 3.97 1.39
C ASN A 51 -3.20 3.86 2.12
N LYS A 52 -3.17 3.70 3.45
CA LYS A 52 -4.37 3.67 4.30
C LYS A 52 -5.21 4.94 4.13
N LYS A 53 -4.56 6.12 4.15
CA LYS A 53 -5.25 7.41 3.97
C LYS A 53 -5.91 7.56 2.60
N MET A 54 -5.26 7.12 1.52
CA MET A 54 -5.88 7.13 0.20
C MET A 54 -7.11 6.21 0.13
N ARG A 55 -7.06 5.05 0.77
CA ARG A 55 -8.19 4.12 0.86
C ARG A 55 -9.34 4.65 1.75
N GLU A 56 -9.02 5.36 2.82
CA GLU A 56 -10.00 6.10 3.62
C GLU A 56 -10.69 7.18 2.79
N ARG A 57 -9.94 7.93 1.97
CA ARG A 57 -10.51 8.92 1.05
C ARG A 57 -11.45 8.28 0.04
N ILE A 58 -11.07 7.15 -0.57
CA ILE A 58 -11.97 6.38 -1.46
C ILE A 58 -13.25 5.99 -0.71
N SER A 59 -13.14 5.49 0.52
CA SER A 59 -14.33 5.11 1.32
C SER A 59 -15.26 6.30 1.56
N ALA A 60 -14.72 7.49 1.82
CA ALA A 60 -15.50 8.70 2.00
C ALA A 60 -16.25 9.10 0.72
N LEU A 61 -15.55 9.09 -0.42
CA LEU A 61 -16.14 9.41 -1.73
C LEU A 61 -17.22 8.39 -2.14
N LEU A 62 -17.02 7.12 -1.87
CA LEU A 62 -18.03 6.09 -2.14
C LEU A 62 -19.27 6.27 -1.24
N ASN A 63 -19.10 6.61 0.04
CA ASN A 63 -20.21 6.89 0.93
C ASN A 63 -21.01 8.13 0.48
N GLU A 64 -20.35 9.16 -0.04
CA GLU A 64 -21.01 10.32 -0.65
C GLU A 64 -21.91 9.89 -1.81
N LEU A 65 -21.40 9.06 -2.74
CA LEU A 65 -22.18 8.54 -3.86
C LEU A 65 -23.30 7.60 -3.44
N ILE A 66 -23.11 6.78 -2.39
CA ILE A 66 -24.15 5.91 -1.85
C ILE A 66 -25.31 6.73 -1.29
N ALA A 67 -25.02 7.88 -0.67
CA ALA A 67 -26.02 8.78 -0.09
C ALA A 67 -26.77 9.61 -1.15
N ASP A 68 -26.19 9.83 -2.33
CA ASP A 68 -26.83 10.58 -3.41
C ASP A 68 -27.93 9.73 -4.08
N GLU A 69 -29.18 10.22 -4.07
CA GLU A 69 -30.33 9.54 -4.68
C GLU A 69 -30.16 9.34 -6.21
N LYS A 70 -29.38 10.19 -6.86
CA LYS A 70 -29.15 10.13 -8.32
C LYS A 70 -28.18 9.04 -8.73
N THR A 71 -27.44 8.47 -7.79
CA THR A 71 -26.47 7.40 -8.09
C THR A 71 -27.21 6.11 -8.43
N PRO A 72 -26.86 5.45 -9.55
CA PRO A 72 -27.48 4.20 -9.97
C PRO A 72 -27.35 3.09 -8.92
N ALA A 73 -28.34 2.21 -8.85
CA ALA A 73 -28.41 1.15 -7.83
C ALA A 73 -27.26 0.15 -7.93
N ASP A 74 -26.85 -0.21 -9.14
CA ASP A 74 -25.72 -1.09 -9.41
C ASP A 74 -24.38 -0.50 -8.90
N PHE A 75 -24.21 0.81 -9.05
CA PHE A 75 -23.05 1.51 -8.49
C PHE A 75 -23.06 1.45 -6.96
N LYS A 76 -24.22 1.73 -6.34
CA LYS A 76 -24.35 1.68 -4.87
C LYS A 76 -24.03 0.30 -4.31
N GLU A 77 -24.54 -0.75 -4.95
CA GLU A 77 -24.26 -2.13 -4.57
C GLU A 77 -22.77 -2.46 -4.69
N ALA A 78 -22.14 -2.13 -5.81
CA ALA A 78 -20.71 -2.34 -6.01
C ALA A 78 -19.84 -1.56 -5.00
N ALA A 79 -20.22 -0.33 -4.69
CA ALA A 79 -19.55 0.52 -3.69
C ALA A 79 -19.66 -0.06 -2.28
N GLN A 80 -20.84 -0.52 -1.88
CA GLN A 80 -21.06 -1.19 -0.59
C GLN A 80 -20.28 -2.49 -0.48
N ASN A 81 -20.26 -3.29 -1.55
CA ASN A 81 -19.47 -4.51 -1.62
C ASN A 81 -17.97 -4.21 -1.44
N TRP A 82 -17.46 -3.16 -2.09
CA TRP A 82 -16.07 -2.76 -1.91
C TRP A 82 -15.77 -2.31 -0.47
N ILE A 83 -16.61 -1.49 0.13
CA ILE A 83 -16.45 -1.02 1.51
C ILE A 83 -16.41 -2.19 2.49
N ALA A 84 -17.28 -3.19 2.31
CA ALA A 84 -17.32 -4.39 3.16
C ALA A 84 -16.06 -5.25 3.04
N ASN A 85 -15.48 -5.34 1.84
CA ASN A 85 -14.37 -6.25 1.53
C ASN A 85 -13.00 -5.55 1.39
N LYS A 86 -12.93 -4.24 1.57
CA LYS A 86 -11.71 -3.46 1.31
C LYS A 86 -10.47 -3.94 2.07
N ASN A 87 -10.63 -4.54 3.24
CA ASN A 87 -9.51 -4.99 4.09
C ASN A 87 -9.11 -6.45 3.84
N ASP A 88 -9.84 -7.16 3.00
CA ASP A 88 -9.47 -8.51 2.55
C ASP A 88 -8.75 -8.45 1.19
N ALA A 89 -7.72 -9.26 0.99
CA ALA A 89 -6.89 -9.20 -0.22
C ALA A 89 -7.66 -9.64 -1.47
N ASP A 90 -8.28 -10.81 -1.44
CA ASP A 90 -9.02 -11.35 -2.57
C ASP A 90 -10.39 -10.69 -2.73
N GLY A 91 -11.06 -10.40 -1.62
CA GLY A 91 -12.32 -9.68 -1.58
C GLY A 91 -12.21 -8.28 -2.18
N SER A 92 -11.16 -7.51 -1.81
CA SER A 92 -10.93 -6.19 -2.39
C SER A 92 -10.65 -6.25 -3.89
N LYS A 93 -9.93 -7.28 -4.34
CA LYS A 93 -9.65 -7.51 -5.75
C LYS A 93 -10.90 -7.83 -6.56
N ALA A 94 -11.74 -8.72 -6.04
CA ALA A 94 -13.01 -9.09 -6.67
C ALA A 94 -13.98 -7.89 -6.71
N ALA A 95 -14.13 -7.16 -5.59
CA ALA A 95 -14.97 -5.97 -5.52
C ALA A 95 -14.46 -4.84 -6.44
N THR A 96 -13.14 -4.66 -6.56
CA THR A 96 -12.54 -3.69 -7.47
C THR A 96 -12.87 -4.01 -8.93
N ALA A 97 -12.87 -5.29 -9.32
CA ALA A 97 -13.22 -5.69 -10.69
C ALA A 97 -14.64 -5.28 -11.08
N GLN A 98 -15.57 -5.25 -10.12
CA GLN A 98 -16.95 -4.79 -10.32
C GLN A 98 -17.07 -3.27 -10.29
N LEU A 99 -16.40 -2.62 -9.36
CA LEU A 99 -16.56 -1.17 -9.11
C LEU A 99 -15.80 -0.31 -10.14
N LYS A 100 -14.61 -0.70 -10.56
CA LYS A 100 -13.74 0.10 -11.43
C LYS A 100 -14.37 0.50 -12.77
N PRO A 101 -15.09 -0.38 -13.50
CA PRO A 101 -15.80 0.00 -14.73
C PRO A 101 -16.89 1.06 -14.49
N LEU A 102 -17.61 0.95 -13.36
CA LEU A 102 -18.69 1.90 -13.00
C LEU A 102 -18.12 3.28 -12.65
N ILE A 103 -16.99 3.34 -11.95
CA ILE A 103 -16.25 4.59 -11.70
C ILE A 103 -15.86 5.24 -13.04
N ALA A 104 -15.35 4.47 -13.99
CA ALA A 104 -14.96 4.98 -15.31
C ALA A 104 -16.16 5.58 -16.07
N GLN A 105 -17.29 4.86 -16.11
CA GLN A 105 -18.53 5.35 -16.72
C GLN A 105 -19.04 6.63 -16.04
N GLY A 106 -19.07 6.69 -14.72
CA GLY A 106 -19.48 7.88 -13.97
C GLY A 106 -18.57 9.08 -14.26
N ALA A 107 -17.26 8.87 -14.37
CA ALA A 107 -16.30 9.92 -14.69
C ALA A 107 -16.49 10.47 -16.11
N GLU A 108 -16.80 9.61 -17.09
CA GLU A 108 -17.12 9.98 -18.46
C GLU A 108 -18.46 10.72 -18.56
N ALA A 109 -19.44 10.35 -17.74
CA ALA A 109 -20.71 11.04 -17.62
C ALA A 109 -20.61 12.41 -16.91
N GLY A 110 -19.42 12.81 -16.46
CA GLY A 110 -19.16 14.13 -15.90
C GLY A 110 -19.25 14.21 -14.37
N CYS A 111 -19.48 13.11 -13.64
CA CYS A 111 -19.51 13.07 -12.19
C CYS A 111 -18.16 13.51 -11.57
N PRO A 112 -18.12 14.58 -10.78
CA PRO A 112 -16.86 15.08 -10.20
C PRO A 112 -16.22 14.07 -9.23
N VAL A 113 -17.04 13.43 -8.39
CA VAL A 113 -16.61 12.43 -7.41
C VAL A 113 -16.03 11.21 -8.12
N CYS A 114 -16.67 10.76 -9.20
CA CYS A 114 -16.15 9.63 -9.99
C CYS A 114 -14.83 9.98 -10.70
N LYS A 115 -14.62 11.24 -11.10
CA LYS A 115 -13.34 11.71 -11.65
C LYS A 115 -12.23 11.62 -10.61
N GLU A 116 -12.48 12.03 -9.37
CA GLU A 116 -11.53 11.88 -8.27
C GLU A 116 -11.27 10.40 -7.97
N LEU A 117 -12.30 9.57 -7.85
CA LEU A 117 -12.16 8.12 -7.67
C LEU A 117 -11.31 7.46 -8.76
N LYS A 118 -11.44 7.90 -10.01
CA LYS A 118 -10.63 7.40 -11.14
C LYS A 118 -9.15 7.71 -10.97
N THR A 119 -8.78 8.84 -10.36
CA THR A 119 -7.37 9.16 -10.07
C THR A 119 -6.80 8.30 -8.94
N LEU A 120 -7.67 7.78 -8.06
CA LEU A 120 -7.32 6.95 -6.91
C LEU A 120 -7.47 5.43 -7.17
N ASP A 121 -7.80 5.03 -8.39
CA ASP A 121 -8.20 3.65 -8.71
C ASP A 121 -7.13 2.61 -8.41
N HIS A 122 -5.86 3.00 -8.43
CA HIS A 122 -4.71 2.15 -8.11
C HIS A 122 -4.60 1.81 -6.61
N TYR A 123 -5.38 2.46 -5.72
CA TYR A 123 -5.48 2.12 -4.30
C TYR A 123 -6.68 1.21 -3.97
N LEU A 124 -7.54 0.87 -4.94
CA LEU A 124 -8.73 0.06 -4.69
C LEU A 124 -8.40 -1.35 -4.17
N VAL A 125 -7.39 -2.00 -4.72
CA VAL A 125 -6.98 -3.32 -4.27
C VAL A 125 -6.09 -3.21 -3.04
N LYS A 126 -6.38 -4.00 -1.99
CA LYS A 126 -5.52 -4.08 -0.81
C LYS A 126 -4.14 -4.62 -1.19
N ARG A 127 -3.10 -3.96 -0.71
CA ARG A 127 -1.71 -4.36 -0.89
C ARG A 127 -1.10 -4.72 0.46
N SER A 128 -0.31 -5.77 0.51
CA SER A 128 0.55 -6.01 1.66
C SER A 128 1.70 -5.01 1.68
N GLN A 129 2.06 -4.54 2.86
CA GLN A 129 3.25 -3.73 3.11
C GLN A 129 4.32 -4.60 3.73
N TRP A 130 5.47 -4.66 3.09
CA TRP A 130 6.67 -5.30 3.59
C TRP A 130 7.71 -4.23 3.91
N ILE A 131 8.38 -4.41 5.03
CA ILE A 131 9.43 -3.55 5.54
C ILE A 131 10.65 -4.47 5.73
N ILE A 132 11.73 -4.21 4.99
CA ILE A 132 12.90 -5.07 5.00
C ILE A 132 14.09 -4.28 5.53
N GLY A 133 14.76 -4.81 6.56
CA GLY A 133 15.93 -4.20 7.15
C GLY A 133 16.99 -5.23 7.54
N GLY A 134 18.19 -4.76 7.82
CA GLY A 134 19.32 -5.55 8.30
C GLY A 134 19.60 -5.34 9.78
N ASP A 135 20.79 -5.75 10.21
CA ASP A 135 21.19 -5.76 11.62
C ASP A 135 21.21 -4.36 12.24
N GLY A 136 21.86 -3.40 11.58
CA GLY A 136 21.98 -2.03 12.10
C GLY A 136 20.65 -1.31 12.23
N ALA A 137 19.81 -1.43 11.20
CA ALA A 137 18.47 -0.86 11.20
C ALA A 137 17.54 -1.49 12.25
N SER A 138 17.77 -2.76 12.60
CA SER A 138 16.88 -3.49 13.51
C SER A 138 17.38 -3.54 14.94
N TYR A 139 18.69 -3.60 15.16
CA TYR A 139 19.26 -3.90 16.49
C TYR A 139 20.10 -2.74 17.05
N ASP A 140 20.37 -1.70 16.27
CA ASP A 140 21.18 -0.56 16.69
C ASP A 140 20.48 0.76 16.37
N ILE A 141 20.93 1.49 15.35
CA ILE A 141 20.48 2.85 15.06
C ILE A 141 18.98 2.95 14.75
N GLY A 142 18.42 1.95 14.09
CA GLY A 142 16.99 1.90 13.72
C GLY A 142 16.07 1.20 14.73
N TYR A 143 16.58 0.73 15.87
CA TYR A 143 15.80 -0.03 16.84
C TYR A 143 14.57 0.72 17.37
N GLY A 144 14.70 2.01 17.65
CA GLY A 144 13.58 2.83 18.13
C GLY A 144 12.41 2.91 17.15
N GLY A 145 12.70 2.97 15.85
CA GLY A 145 11.69 2.90 14.80
C GLY A 145 11.02 1.53 14.73
N LEU A 146 11.79 0.45 14.81
CA LEU A 146 11.28 -0.92 14.84
C LEU A 146 10.32 -1.12 16.03
N ASP A 147 10.75 -0.73 17.24
CA ASP A 147 9.94 -0.85 18.45
C ASP A 147 8.61 -0.08 18.31
N HIS A 148 8.68 1.15 17.82
CA HIS A 148 7.49 1.98 17.60
C HIS A 148 6.52 1.35 16.59
N VAL A 149 7.03 0.84 15.47
CA VAL A 149 6.18 0.23 14.43
C VAL A 149 5.51 -1.04 14.94
N LEU A 150 6.24 -1.89 15.69
CA LEU A 150 5.67 -3.07 16.35
C LEU A 150 4.58 -2.69 17.35
N ALA A 151 4.80 -1.64 18.13
CA ALA A 151 3.83 -1.15 19.11
C ALA A 151 2.59 -0.49 18.46
N SER A 152 2.70 -0.01 17.22
CA SER A 152 1.60 0.69 16.53
C SER A 152 0.40 -0.19 16.19
N GLY A 153 0.62 -1.51 16.04
CA GLY A 153 -0.42 -2.46 15.62
C GLY A 153 -0.91 -2.27 14.19
N GLU A 154 -0.20 -1.51 13.35
CA GLU A 154 -0.54 -1.34 11.94
C GLU A 154 -0.28 -2.63 11.14
N ASP A 155 -1.06 -2.81 10.05
CA ASP A 155 -1.01 -4.01 9.19
C ASP A 155 0.21 -3.96 8.26
N VAL A 156 1.37 -4.27 8.83
CA VAL A 156 2.66 -4.33 8.12
C VAL A 156 3.38 -5.65 8.42
N ASN A 157 4.20 -6.10 7.47
CA ASN A 157 5.08 -7.24 7.62
C ASN A 157 6.52 -6.73 7.72
N ILE A 158 7.23 -7.11 8.77
CA ILE A 158 8.64 -6.74 8.96
C ILE A 158 9.50 -7.98 8.76
N LEU A 159 10.48 -7.89 7.87
CA LEU A 159 11.48 -8.91 7.61
C LEU A 159 12.85 -8.36 7.99
N VAL A 160 13.43 -8.93 9.04
CA VAL A 160 14.81 -8.65 9.43
C VAL A 160 15.73 -9.67 8.78
N LEU A 161 16.71 -9.19 8.03
CA LEU A 161 17.79 -9.98 7.44
C LEU A 161 18.96 -9.98 8.42
N ASP A 162 18.89 -10.89 9.37
CA ASP A 162 19.84 -11.04 10.47
C ASP A 162 21.08 -11.81 9.99
N THR A 163 22.21 -11.15 9.97
CA THR A 163 23.52 -11.75 9.60
C THR A 163 24.46 -11.83 10.78
N GLU A 164 24.01 -11.41 11.97
CA GLU A 164 24.81 -11.30 13.20
C GLU A 164 26.03 -10.37 13.05
N VAL A 165 26.05 -9.55 12.00
CA VAL A 165 27.15 -8.61 11.69
C VAL A 165 26.59 -7.25 11.25
N TYR A 166 27.02 -6.20 11.92
CA TYR A 166 26.75 -4.83 11.48
C TYR A 166 27.67 -4.48 10.30
N SER A 167 27.23 -4.86 9.10
CA SER A 167 28.09 -4.83 7.90
C SER A 167 28.11 -3.47 7.20
N ASN A 168 27.18 -2.59 7.50
CA ASN A 168 27.13 -1.22 6.96
C ASN A 168 26.32 -0.31 7.87
N THR A 169 26.79 0.88 8.09
CA THR A 169 26.12 1.90 8.90
C THR A 169 25.09 2.67 8.09
#